data_816ac3448f914ec2525ec1de482fa836
#
_entry.id   816ac3448f914ec2525ec1de482fa836
#
_cell.length_a   1.000
_cell.length_b   1.000
_cell.length_c   1.000
_cell.angle_alpha   90.00
_cell.angle_beta   90.00
_cell.angle_gamma   90.00
#
_symmetry.space_group_name_H-M   'P 1'
#
loop_
_entity.id
_entity.type
_entity.pdbx_description
1 polymer ?
#
loop_
_entity_poly.entity_id
_entity_poly.type
_entity_poly.pdbx_seq_one_letter_code
_entity_poly.pdbx_strand_id
1 'polypeptide(L)'
;VKALLGCGSLDENTYIITDEASGVSAVIDPNFEFIKAEDAVKGLNVKYILLTHGHFDHVFGADFVHTTYGLLPRLSADEQATYAAAAEQMRMFLHRDFPLLLPTPGAPFAEGDVIAVGTLRLRVIATPGHTPGGVCFYEESEGVLLSGDSLFDGEIGRCDLPGGDEDTLVSVLQRKVLTLPEDVTVLP
;
A
#
# COMPACT_ATOMS: atom_id res chain seq x y z
N VAL A 1 -10.06 7.06 -8.74
CA VAL A 1 -9.71 6.04 -7.72
C VAL A 1 -10.97 5.33 -7.26
N LYS A 2 -10.91 3.99 -7.13
CA LYS A 2 -11.91 3.17 -6.46
C LYS A 2 -11.34 2.73 -5.12
N ALA A 3 -12.01 3.07 -4.03
CA ALA A 3 -11.65 2.61 -2.70
C ALA A 3 -12.52 1.42 -2.29
N LEU A 4 -11.90 0.41 -1.70
CA LEU A 4 -12.54 -0.69 -1.00
C LEU A 4 -12.22 -0.50 0.48
N LEU A 5 -13.14 0.12 1.21
CA LEU A 5 -12.91 0.57 2.59
C LEU A 5 -13.23 -0.53 3.59
N GLY A 6 -12.40 -0.66 4.63
CA GLY A 6 -12.59 -1.61 5.71
C GLY A 6 -12.68 -3.04 5.23
N CYS A 7 -11.82 -3.44 4.29
CA CYS A 7 -11.94 -4.73 3.62
C CYS A 7 -11.24 -5.89 4.34
N GLY A 8 -10.62 -5.63 5.47
CA GLY A 8 -9.94 -6.65 6.27
C GLY A 8 -10.36 -6.68 7.73
N SER A 9 -9.64 -7.45 8.54
CA SER A 9 -9.93 -7.64 9.97
C SER A 9 -9.53 -6.47 10.86
N LEU A 10 -8.72 -5.55 10.33
CA LEU A 10 -8.25 -4.34 11.01
C LEU A 10 -8.78 -3.04 10.36
N ASP A 11 -9.83 -3.14 9.54
CA ASP A 11 -10.50 -2.02 8.85
C ASP A 11 -9.61 -1.28 7.83
N GLU A 12 -8.55 -1.92 7.34
CA GLU A 12 -7.66 -1.36 6.34
C GLU A 12 -8.32 -1.23 4.96
N ASN A 13 -7.76 -0.35 4.12
CA ASN A 13 -8.31 -0.01 2.82
C ASN A 13 -7.46 -0.57 1.66
N THR A 14 -8.15 -1.06 0.63
CA THR A 14 -7.53 -1.37 -0.67
C THR A 14 -7.92 -0.31 -1.68
N TYR A 15 -6.98 0.18 -2.47
CA TYR A 15 -7.27 1.13 -3.53
C TYR A 15 -7.00 0.54 -4.92
N ILE A 16 -7.88 0.85 -5.85
CA ILE A 16 -7.69 0.56 -7.28
C ILE A 16 -7.65 1.88 -8.02
N ILE A 17 -6.50 2.19 -8.57
CA ILE A 17 -6.30 3.36 -9.43
C ILE A 17 -6.42 2.91 -10.86
N THR A 18 -7.29 3.56 -11.63
CA THR A 18 -7.46 3.30 -13.06
C THR A 18 -7.28 4.59 -13.83
N ASP A 19 -6.40 4.58 -14.80
CA ASP A 19 -6.33 5.63 -15.82
C ASP A 19 -7.46 5.45 -16.81
N GLU A 20 -8.43 6.35 -16.81
CA GLU A 20 -9.63 6.24 -17.66
C GLU A 20 -9.30 6.29 -19.16
N ALA A 21 -8.22 7.01 -19.54
CA ALA A 21 -7.84 7.16 -20.93
C ALA A 21 -7.28 5.86 -21.53
N SER A 22 -6.50 5.09 -20.78
CA SER A 22 -5.86 3.84 -21.24
C SER A 22 -6.53 2.58 -20.70
N GLY A 23 -7.34 2.69 -19.66
CA GLY A 23 -7.92 1.58 -18.91
C GLY A 23 -6.90 0.81 -18.04
N VAL A 24 -5.65 1.28 -17.96
CA VAL A 24 -4.60 0.65 -17.13
C VAL A 24 -4.90 0.88 -15.67
N SER A 25 -4.74 -0.17 -14.86
CA SER A 25 -5.01 -0.13 -13.43
C SER A 25 -3.82 -0.60 -12.59
N ALA A 26 -3.74 -0.07 -11.38
CA ALA A 26 -2.90 -0.55 -10.29
C ALA A 26 -3.77 -0.90 -9.08
N VAL A 27 -3.43 -1.97 -8.38
CA VAL A 27 -4.02 -2.34 -7.09
C VAL A 27 -3.00 -1.99 -6.01
N ILE A 28 -3.43 -1.21 -5.04
CA ILE A 28 -2.61 -0.75 -3.92
C ILE A 28 -3.14 -1.40 -2.66
N ASP A 29 -2.24 -1.98 -1.87
CA ASP A 29 -2.49 -2.67 -0.61
C ASP A 29 -3.67 -3.64 -0.73
N PRO A 30 -3.56 -4.70 -1.55
CA PRO A 30 -4.65 -5.63 -1.78
C PRO A 30 -4.96 -6.41 -0.52
N ASN A 31 -5.98 -5.98 0.23
CA ASN A 31 -6.55 -6.72 1.33
C ASN A 31 -8.00 -7.11 1.00
N PHE A 32 -8.18 -8.32 0.54
CA PHE A 32 -9.48 -8.85 0.13
C PHE A 32 -10.04 -9.88 1.13
N GLU A 33 -9.61 -9.82 2.38
CA GLU A 33 -9.94 -10.84 3.39
C GLU A 33 -11.45 -11.12 3.51
N PHE A 34 -12.28 -10.07 3.43
CA PHE A 34 -13.75 -10.20 3.51
C PHE A 34 -14.49 -9.87 2.22
N ILE A 35 -13.77 -9.44 1.19
CA ILE A 35 -14.36 -9.07 -0.09
C ILE A 35 -14.02 -10.17 -1.12
N LYS A 36 -14.97 -10.48 -2.00
CA LYS A 36 -14.66 -11.33 -3.14
C LYS A 36 -13.68 -10.60 -4.06
N ALA A 37 -12.42 -10.96 -3.96
CA ALA A 37 -11.33 -10.36 -4.73
C ALA A 37 -11.61 -10.36 -6.25
N GLU A 38 -12.26 -11.43 -6.74
CA GLU A 38 -12.66 -11.56 -8.13
C GLU A 38 -13.57 -10.42 -8.59
N ASP A 39 -14.57 -10.05 -7.78
CA ASP A 39 -15.50 -8.96 -8.12
C ASP A 39 -14.81 -7.59 -8.05
N ALA A 40 -13.78 -7.44 -7.21
CA ALA A 40 -13.05 -6.19 -7.05
C ALA A 40 -12.23 -5.83 -8.29
N VAL A 41 -11.55 -6.82 -8.89
CA VAL A 41 -10.59 -6.63 -9.99
C VAL A 41 -11.09 -7.16 -11.34
N LYS A 42 -12.26 -7.76 -11.40
CA LYS A 42 -12.83 -8.36 -12.60
C LYS A 42 -12.94 -7.37 -13.76
N GLY A 43 -12.36 -7.74 -14.88
CA GLY A 43 -12.41 -6.95 -16.11
C GLY A 43 -11.47 -5.74 -16.15
N LEU A 44 -10.67 -5.53 -15.10
CA LEU A 44 -9.66 -4.48 -15.07
C LEU A 44 -8.39 -4.90 -15.83
N ASN A 45 -7.70 -3.94 -16.41
CA ASN A 45 -6.39 -4.13 -17.02
C ASN A 45 -5.30 -3.82 -15.97
N VAL A 46 -5.20 -4.68 -14.95
CA VAL A 46 -4.21 -4.51 -13.87
C VAL A 46 -2.80 -4.74 -14.40
N LYS A 47 -1.89 -3.81 -14.10
CA LYS A 47 -0.47 -3.86 -14.47
C LYS A 47 0.46 -3.81 -13.27
N TYR A 48 -0.03 -3.42 -12.11
CA TYR A 48 0.78 -3.27 -10.91
C TYR A 48 0.05 -3.76 -9.67
N ILE A 49 0.79 -4.41 -8.78
CA ILE A 49 0.47 -4.62 -7.38
C ILE A 49 1.49 -3.76 -6.62
N LEU A 50 1.02 -2.72 -5.94
CA LEU A 50 1.86 -1.79 -5.19
C LEU A 50 1.52 -1.89 -3.72
N LEU A 51 2.55 -1.95 -2.88
CA LEU A 51 2.39 -2.03 -1.44
C LEU A 51 2.98 -0.78 -0.80
N THR A 52 2.22 -0.10 0.05
CA THR A 52 2.72 1.02 0.84
C THR A 52 3.72 0.53 1.86
N HIS A 53 3.46 -0.64 2.45
CA HIS A 53 4.35 -1.33 3.38
C HIS A 53 4.06 -2.83 3.45
N GLY A 54 4.75 -3.56 4.32
CA GLY A 54 4.75 -5.01 4.35
C GLY A 54 3.90 -5.67 5.45
N HIS A 55 3.04 -4.95 6.18
CA HIS A 55 2.20 -5.57 7.19
C HIS A 55 1.13 -6.48 6.56
N PHE A 56 0.75 -7.53 7.30
CA PHE A 56 -0.09 -8.61 6.78
C PHE A 56 -1.44 -8.14 6.26
N ASP A 57 -2.03 -7.16 6.88
CA ASP A 57 -3.33 -6.57 6.55
C ASP A 57 -3.32 -5.77 5.25
N HIS A 58 -2.16 -5.32 4.78
CA HIS A 58 -1.99 -4.66 3.48
C HIS A 58 -1.61 -5.61 2.34
N VAL A 59 -1.16 -6.85 2.68
CA VAL A 59 -0.62 -7.77 1.67
C VAL A 59 -1.44 -9.05 1.50
N PHE A 60 -2.49 -9.24 2.27
CA PHE A 60 -3.26 -10.49 2.36
C PHE A 60 -3.77 -10.98 1.00
N GLY A 61 -4.27 -10.09 0.15
CA GLY A 61 -4.81 -10.42 -1.17
C GLY A 61 -3.78 -10.38 -2.30
N ALA A 62 -2.49 -10.12 -2.01
CA ALA A 62 -1.47 -9.99 -3.04
C ALA A 62 -1.31 -11.26 -3.89
N ASP A 63 -1.42 -12.45 -3.28
CA ASP A 63 -1.36 -13.74 -3.99
C ASP A 63 -2.50 -13.91 -4.98
N PHE A 64 -3.71 -13.49 -4.62
CA PHE A 64 -4.86 -13.54 -5.52
C PHE A 64 -4.63 -12.68 -6.77
N VAL A 65 -4.17 -11.43 -6.60
CA VAL A 65 -3.89 -10.54 -7.75
C VAL A 65 -2.71 -11.07 -8.56
N HIS A 66 -1.68 -11.60 -7.88
CA HIS A 66 -0.54 -12.26 -8.52
C HIS A 66 -0.97 -13.43 -9.42
N THR A 67 -1.76 -14.37 -8.89
CA THR A 67 -2.20 -15.55 -9.62
C THR A 67 -3.16 -15.21 -10.78
N THR A 68 -3.97 -14.17 -10.60
CA THR A 68 -4.93 -13.73 -11.61
C THR A 68 -4.27 -13.03 -12.80
N TYR A 69 -3.23 -12.22 -12.55
CA TYR A 69 -2.61 -11.35 -13.56
C TYR A 69 -1.16 -11.68 -13.89
N GLY A 70 -0.54 -12.61 -13.17
CA GLY A 70 0.89 -12.94 -13.34
C GLY A 70 1.84 -11.83 -12.91
N LEU A 71 1.39 -10.92 -12.01
CA LEU A 71 2.14 -9.76 -11.56
C LEU A 71 2.82 -10.04 -10.22
N LEU A 72 4.00 -9.47 -10.03
CA LEU A 72 4.71 -9.53 -8.74
C LEU A 72 4.41 -8.26 -7.93
N PRO A 73 4.12 -8.37 -6.62
CA PRO A 73 3.96 -7.21 -5.75
C PRO A 73 5.26 -6.43 -5.67
N ARG A 74 5.17 -5.11 -5.67
CA ARG A 74 6.31 -4.21 -5.54
C ARG A 74 6.19 -3.39 -4.27
N LEU A 75 7.30 -3.30 -3.54
CA LEU A 75 7.44 -2.55 -2.30
C LEU A 75 8.85 -1.97 -2.21
N SER A 76 9.10 -1.13 -1.21
CA SER A 76 10.46 -0.65 -0.93
C SER A 76 11.40 -1.81 -0.57
N ALA A 77 12.68 -1.67 -0.90
CA ALA A 77 13.68 -2.66 -0.52
C ALA A 77 13.78 -2.84 1.01
N ASP A 78 13.53 -1.77 1.77
CA ASP A 78 13.61 -1.77 3.22
C ASP A 78 12.38 -2.45 3.89
N GLU A 79 11.34 -2.79 3.11
CA GLU A 79 10.15 -3.52 3.57
C GLU A 79 10.25 -5.05 3.47
N GLN A 80 11.30 -5.59 2.88
CA GLN A 80 11.40 -7.04 2.65
C GLN A 80 11.28 -7.87 3.93
N ALA A 81 11.85 -7.39 5.03
CA ALA A 81 11.79 -8.09 6.32
C ALA A 81 10.37 -8.06 6.91
N THR A 82 9.70 -6.90 6.86
CA THR A 82 8.31 -6.74 7.31
C THR A 82 7.37 -7.62 6.50
N TYR A 83 7.50 -7.59 5.18
CA TYR A 83 6.73 -8.42 4.26
C TYR A 83 6.93 -9.92 4.51
N ALA A 84 8.17 -10.37 4.68
CA ALA A 84 8.47 -11.77 4.97
C ALA A 84 7.89 -12.24 6.32
N ALA A 85 7.75 -11.33 7.29
CA ALA A 85 7.19 -11.61 8.61
C ALA A 85 5.64 -11.54 8.65
N ALA A 86 4.96 -11.17 7.56
CA ALA A 86 3.52 -10.91 7.55
C ALA A 86 2.68 -12.09 8.08
N ALA A 87 3.04 -13.34 7.76
CA ALA A 87 2.33 -14.51 8.28
C ALA A 87 2.49 -14.68 9.81
N GLU A 88 3.62 -14.27 10.37
CA GLU A 88 3.85 -14.29 11.82
C GLU A 88 3.08 -13.14 12.50
N GLN A 89 3.09 -11.96 11.91
CA GLN A 89 2.30 -10.81 12.37
C GLN A 89 0.81 -11.20 12.44
N MET A 90 0.28 -11.79 11.39
CA MET A 90 -1.11 -12.23 11.36
C MET A 90 -1.45 -13.19 12.49
N ARG A 91 -0.57 -14.18 12.79
CA ARG A 91 -0.76 -15.08 13.94
C ARG A 91 -0.77 -14.34 15.27
N MET A 92 0.09 -13.33 15.42
CA MET A 92 0.18 -12.53 16.66
C MET A 92 -1.08 -11.68 16.87
N PHE A 93 -1.58 -11.04 15.81
CA PHE A 93 -2.72 -10.12 15.91
C PHE A 93 -4.08 -10.82 15.89
N LEU A 94 -4.25 -11.80 15.01
CA LEU A 94 -5.55 -12.46 14.84
C LEU A 94 -5.69 -13.74 15.67
N HIS A 95 -4.61 -14.20 16.32
CA HIS A 95 -4.58 -15.47 17.04
C HIS A 95 -5.09 -16.66 16.20
N ARG A 96 -4.84 -16.61 14.89
CA ARG A 96 -5.25 -17.62 13.92
C ARG A 96 -4.07 -18.05 13.06
N ASP A 97 -3.98 -19.36 12.84
CA ASP A 97 -3.13 -19.92 11.78
C ASP A 97 -3.92 -19.87 10.47
N PHE A 98 -3.62 -18.88 9.65
CA PHE A 98 -4.15 -18.79 8.31
C PHE A 98 -3.01 -18.95 7.29
N PRO A 99 -3.19 -19.71 6.21
CA PRO A 99 -2.16 -19.85 5.20
C PRO A 99 -2.06 -18.54 4.40
N LEU A 100 -1.26 -17.61 4.89
CA LEU A 100 -0.92 -16.42 4.10
C LEU A 100 0.12 -16.82 3.05
N LEU A 101 -0.28 -16.78 1.79
CA LEU A 101 0.61 -16.98 0.66
C LEU A 101 1.16 -15.61 0.23
N LEU A 102 2.49 -15.50 0.23
CA LEU A 102 3.18 -14.29 -0.16
C LEU A 102 3.94 -14.53 -1.46
N PRO A 103 3.55 -13.92 -2.59
CA PRO A 103 4.34 -13.96 -3.81
C PRO A 103 5.72 -13.34 -3.58
N THR A 104 6.74 -13.86 -4.26
CA THR A 104 8.06 -13.21 -4.27
C THR A 104 7.92 -11.78 -4.77
N PRO A 105 8.46 -10.77 -4.05
CA PRO A 105 8.41 -9.39 -4.52
C PRO A 105 9.14 -9.19 -5.86
N GLY A 106 8.61 -8.31 -6.68
CA GLY A 106 9.22 -7.84 -7.91
C GLY A 106 10.33 -6.80 -7.65
N ALA A 107 10.71 -6.06 -8.71
CA ALA A 107 11.70 -4.99 -8.57
C ALA A 107 11.21 -3.94 -7.56
N PRO A 108 12.01 -3.61 -6.54
CA PRO A 108 11.64 -2.61 -5.54
C PRO A 108 11.56 -1.22 -6.18
N PHE A 109 10.93 -0.31 -5.46
CA PHE A 109 10.99 1.11 -5.76
C PHE A 109 11.65 1.87 -4.59
N ALA A 110 12.04 3.11 -4.85
CA ALA A 110 12.71 3.99 -3.90
C ALA A 110 12.10 5.39 -3.91
N GLU A 111 12.54 6.21 -2.96
CA GLU A 111 12.22 7.64 -2.89
C GLU A 111 12.36 8.32 -4.24
N GLY A 112 11.31 9.02 -4.68
CA GLY A 112 11.29 9.81 -5.90
C GLY A 112 11.03 9.02 -7.19
N ASP A 113 10.97 7.69 -7.13
CA ASP A 113 10.54 6.89 -8.29
C ASP A 113 9.15 7.29 -8.74
N VAL A 114 8.89 7.19 -10.04
CA VAL A 114 7.60 7.48 -10.64
C VAL A 114 7.07 6.23 -11.35
N ILE A 115 5.92 5.75 -10.88
CA ILE A 115 5.24 4.58 -11.44
C ILE A 115 4.15 5.08 -12.40
N ALA A 116 4.28 4.72 -13.69
CA ALA A 116 3.32 5.11 -14.71
C ALA A 116 2.14 4.13 -14.77
N VAL A 117 0.96 4.57 -14.35
CA VAL A 117 -0.30 3.83 -14.50
C VAL A 117 -1.08 4.48 -15.65
N GLY A 118 -0.80 4.04 -16.87
CA GLY A 118 -1.26 4.74 -18.07
C GLY A 118 -0.67 6.15 -18.16
N THR A 119 -1.52 7.16 -18.13
CA THR A 119 -1.11 8.58 -18.11
C THR A 119 -0.85 9.11 -16.71
N LEU A 120 -1.39 8.47 -15.67
CA LEU A 120 -1.16 8.84 -14.27
C LEU A 120 0.29 8.60 -13.84
N ARG A 121 0.77 9.39 -12.89
CA ARG A 121 2.16 9.37 -12.41
C ARG A 121 2.19 9.30 -10.88
N LEU A 122 2.29 8.08 -10.36
CA LEU A 122 2.42 7.85 -8.93
C LEU A 122 3.86 8.06 -8.50
N ARG A 123 4.15 9.16 -7.83
CA ARG A 123 5.44 9.45 -7.24
C ARG A 123 5.56 8.78 -5.87
N VAL A 124 6.63 8.03 -5.67
CA VAL A 124 6.95 7.40 -4.40
C VAL A 124 7.55 8.42 -3.44
N ILE A 125 6.95 8.55 -2.26
CA ILE A 125 7.46 9.35 -1.14
C ILE A 125 7.76 8.40 0.00
N ALA A 126 9.04 8.19 0.31
CA ALA A 126 9.42 7.35 1.45
C ALA A 126 9.03 8.01 2.77
N THR A 127 8.27 7.28 3.59
CA THR A 127 7.74 7.69 4.89
C THR A 127 8.08 6.64 5.96
N PRO A 128 9.38 6.37 6.22
CA PRO A 128 9.76 5.42 7.25
C PRO A 128 9.28 5.89 8.64
N GLY A 129 9.00 4.92 9.51
CA GLY A 129 8.68 5.15 10.92
C GLY A 129 7.49 4.35 11.43
N HIS A 130 6.41 4.14 10.66
CA HIS A 130 5.44 3.08 10.94
C HIS A 130 6.10 1.71 10.68
N THR A 131 6.74 1.59 9.52
CA THR A 131 7.65 0.51 9.17
C THR A 131 8.96 1.10 8.62
N PRO A 132 10.06 0.31 8.53
CA PRO A 132 11.35 0.82 8.05
C PRO A 132 11.34 1.35 6.61
N GLY A 133 10.54 0.79 5.74
CA GLY A 133 10.49 1.15 4.32
C GLY A 133 9.11 1.61 3.85
N GLY A 134 8.25 2.05 4.75
CA GLY A 134 6.94 2.57 4.42
C GLY A 134 6.99 3.71 3.42
N VAL A 135 6.02 3.77 2.51
CA VAL A 135 5.92 4.81 1.48
C VAL A 135 4.48 5.30 1.32
N CYS A 136 4.36 6.54 0.83
CA CYS A 136 3.12 7.05 0.23
C CYS A 136 3.26 7.08 -1.30
N PHE A 137 2.14 6.98 -2.01
CA PHE A 137 2.07 7.22 -3.45
C PHE A 137 1.30 8.51 -3.71
N TYR A 138 1.96 9.48 -4.33
CA TYR A 138 1.37 10.77 -4.65
C TYR A 138 1.09 10.90 -6.15
N GLU A 139 -0.16 11.14 -6.49
CA GLU A 139 -0.60 11.48 -7.86
C GLU A 139 -0.92 12.96 -7.90
N GLU A 140 -0.01 13.76 -8.50
CA GLU A 140 -0.05 15.21 -8.46
C GLU A 140 -1.19 15.81 -9.29
N SER A 141 -1.51 15.23 -10.45
CA SER A 141 -2.52 15.79 -11.37
C SER A 141 -3.94 15.71 -10.81
N GLU A 142 -4.22 14.71 -9.97
CA GLU A 142 -5.52 14.53 -9.31
C GLU A 142 -5.50 15.02 -7.85
N GLY A 143 -4.34 15.42 -7.34
CA GLY A 143 -4.19 15.85 -5.96
C GLY A 143 -4.50 14.74 -4.95
N VAL A 144 -4.02 13.51 -5.17
CA VAL A 144 -4.31 12.35 -4.33
C VAL A 144 -3.04 11.79 -3.72
N LEU A 145 -3.06 11.54 -2.42
CA LEU A 145 -2.01 10.86 -1.67
C LEU A 145 -2.56 9.57 -1.07
N LEU A 146 -2.03 8.42 -1.50
CA LEU A 146 -2.27 7.13 -0.84
C LEU A 146 -1.21 6.99 0.24
N SER A 147 -1.61 7.14 1.49
CA SER A 147 -0.67 7.24 2.61
C SER A 147 -0.39 5.91 3.31
N GLY A 148 -1.20 4.86 3.04
CA GLY A 148 -1.16 3.67 3.88
C GLY A 148 -1.19 4.09 5.35
N ASP A 149 -0.45 3.41 6.17
CA ASP A 149 -0.39 3.67 7.62
C ASP A 149 0.59 4.80 8.03
N SER A 150 1.00 5.65 7.09
CA SER A 150 1.84 6.79 7.46
C SER A 150 1.04 7.95 8.04
N LEU A 151 -0.14 8.26 7.47
CA LEU A 151 -0.96 9.42 7.85
C LEU A 151 -2.44 9.10 7.70
N PHE A 152 -3.21 9.38 8.75
CA PHE A 152 -4.67 9.28 8.82
C PHE A 152 -5.31 10.65 9.04
N ASP A 153 -6.65 10.68 9.18
CA ASP A 153 -7.38 11.91 9.53
C ASP A 153 -7.09 12.29 11.01
N GLY A 154 -6.19 13.25 11.18
CA GLY A 154 -5.81 13.76 12.51
C GLY A 154 -4.83 12.89 13.29
N GLU A 155 -4.37 11.76 12.75
CA GLU A 155 -3.49 10.80 13.41
C GLU A 155 -2.36 10.33 12.49
N ILE A 156 -1.35 9.69 13.07
CA ILE A 156 -0.28 9.00 12.33
C ILE A 156 -0.32 7.50 12.65
N GLY A 157 0.30 6.68 11.81
CA GLY A 157 0.46 5.26 12.05
C GLY A 157 1.20 4.96 13.35
N ARG A 158 0.83 3.86 14.01
CA ARG A 158 1.55 3.40 15.22
C ARG A 158 3.00 3.08 14.88
N CYS A 159 3.89 3.33 15.82
CA CYS A 159 5.34 3.12 15.64
C CYS A 159 5.95 2.20 16.73
N ASP A 160 5.10 1.46 17.45
CA ASP A 160 5.51 0.59 18.55
C ASP A 160 5.73 -0.88 18.12
N LEU A 161 5.58 -1.18 16.84
CA LEU A 161 5.87 -2.50 16.26
C LEU A 161 7.36 -2.61 15.86
N PRO A 162 7.88 -3.84 15.63
CA PRO A 162 9.27 -4.03 15.25
C PRO A 162 9.66 -3.21 14.01
N GLY A 163 10.67 -2.37 14.16
CA GLY A 163 11.13 -1.45 13.09
C GLY A 163 10.45 -0.10 13.08
N GLY A 164 9.48 0.14 13.97
CA GLY A 164 8.81 1.43 14.12
C GLY A 164 9.68 2.47 14.82
N ASP A 165 9.51 3.75 14.44
CA ASP A 165 10.20 4.92 15.00
C ASP A 165 9.33 6.16 14.79
N GLU A 166 8.68 6.62 15.85
CA GLU A 166 7.74 7.75 15.82
C GLU A 166 8.42 9.07 15.47
N ASP A 167 9.61 9.33 16.05
CA ASP A 167 10.35 10.56 15.77
C ASP A 167 10.73 10.66 14.29
N THR A 168 11.10 9.52 13.69
CA THR A 168 11.38 9.42 12.26
C THR A 168 10.12 9.68 11.44
N LEU A 169 8.98 9.05 11.77
CA LEU A 169 7.73 9.25 11.03
C LEU A 169 7.27 10.71 11.09
N VAL A 170 7.20 11.28 12.28
CA VAL A 170 6.79 12.69 12.46
C VAL A 170 7.70 13.61 11.66
N SER A 171 9.02 13.43 11.76
CA SER A 171 10.00 14.26 11.05
C SER A 171 9.84 14.16 9.52
N VAL A 172 9.59 12.97 8.97
CA VAL A 172 9.45 12.80 7.53
C VAL A 172 8.11 13.32 7.02
N LEU A 173 7.03 13.13 7.77
CA LEU A 173 5.72 13.70 7.43
C LEU A 173 5.78 15.22 7.35
N GLN A 174 6.39 15.88 8.35
CA GLN A 174 6.55 17.33 8.37
C GLN A 174 7.35 17.86 7.17
N ARG A 175 8.39 17.14 6.75
CA ARG A 175 9.30 17.61 5.70
C ARG A 175 8.83 17.29 4.29
N LYS A 176 8.04 16.23 4.10
CA LYS A 176 7.70 15.74 2.76
C LYS A 176 6.19 15.76 2.49
N VAL A 177 5.38 15.32 3.44
CA VAL A 177 3.94 15.14 3.22
C VAL A 177 3.17 16.41 3.52
N LEU A 178 3.40 17.03 4.67
CA LEU A 178 2.73 18.28 5.06
C LEU A 178 3.22 19.51 4.27
N THR A 179 4.15 19.33 3.34
CA THR A 179 4.57 20.36 2.37
C THR A 179 3.89 20.24 1.01
N LEU A 180 3.07 19.19 0.83
CA LEU A 180 2.21 19.05 -0.35
C LEU A 180 1.12 20.14 -0.34
N PRO A 181 0.48 20.43 -1.49
CA PRO A 181 -0.64 21.36 -1.54
C PRO A 181 -1.75 21.02 -0.54
N GLU A 182 -2.39 22.06 0.04
CA GLU A 182 -3.41 21.89 1.09
C GLU A 182 -4.70 21.22 0.61
N ASP A 183 -4.92 21.16 -0.70
CA ASP A 183 -6.09 20.57 -1.35
C ASP A 183 -5.87 19.09 -1.72
N VAL A 184 -4.74 18.50 -1.34
CA VAL A 184 -4.48 17.06 -1.55
C VAL A 184 -5.42 16.21 -0.70
N THR A 185 -6.12 15.31 -1.37
CA THR A 185 -6.94 14.30 -0.71
C THR A 185 -6.07 13.15 -0.21
N VAL A 186 -6.07 12.93 1.11
CA VAL A 186 -5.36 11.80 1.72
C VAL A 186 -6.25 10.57 1.75
N LEU A 187 -5.73 9.45 1.29
CA LEU A 187 -6.38 8.14 1.24
C LEU A 187 -5.51 7.15 2.04
N PRO A 188 -5.83 6.94 3.34
CA PRO A 188 -5.05 6.06 4.22
C PRO A 188 -5.31 4.59 3.99
#